data_af31998d6803ea7593ec3a9bfccf03dd
#
_entry.id   af31998d6803ea7593ec3a9bfccf03dd
#
_cell.length_a   1.000
_cell.length_b   1.000
_cell.length_c   1.000
_cell.angle_alpha   90.00
_cell.angle_beta   90.00
_cell.angle_gamma   90.00
#
_symmetry.space_group_name_H-M   'P 1'
#
loop_
_entity.id
_entity.type
_entity.pdbx_description
1 polymer ?
#
loop_
_entity_poly.entity_id
_entity_poly.type
_entity_poly.pdbx_seq_one_letter_code
_entity_poly.pdbx_strand_id
1 'polypeptide(L)'
;RAPLAFRTWARGEPLQPGVWNIPVPVAGTVVTPDIVIAPVVGYDRACYRLGHGGGFYDRTLASWPRRPRILGVGYERLALRTIYPQTHDVPMDAIVTEAGVLVR
;
A
#
# COMPACT_ATOMS: atom_id res chain seq x y z
N ARG A 1 10.36 -3.94 13.27
CA ARG A 1 9.92 -4.34 11.94
C ARG A 1 10.47 -3.42 10.88
N ALA A 2 10.98 -4.01 9.82
CA ALA A 2 11.56 -3.26 8.73
C ALA A 2 10.48 -2.76 7.76
N PRO A 3 10.71 -1.63 7.07
CA PRO A 3 9.88 -1.24 5.95
C PRO A 3 9.89 -2.28 4.84
N LEU A 4 8.90 -2.23 3.96
CA LEU A 4 8.88 -3.05 2.75
C LEU A 4 9.99 -2.58 1.82
N ALA A 5 10.59 -3.53 1.11
CA ALA A 5 11.50 -3.24 0.00
C ALA A 5 10.79 -3.61 -1.30
N PHE A 6 10.91 -2.76 -2.30
CA PHE A 6 10.36 -3.01 -3.62
C PHE A 6 11.48 -3.38 -4.57
N ARG A 7 11.24 -4.42 -5.38
CA ARG A 7 12.19 -4.89 -6.39
C ARG A 7 11.55 -4.88 -7.75
N THR A 8 12.36 -4.68 -8.78
CA THR A 8 11.89 -4.84 -10.15
C THR A 8 11.45 -6.28 -10.37
N TRP A 9 10.35 -6.45 -11.09
CA TRP A 9 9.84 -7.77 -11.45
C TRP A 9 9.02 -7.66 -12.73
N ALA A 10 9.16 -8.66 -13.57
CA ALA A 10 8.38 -8.77 -14.79
C ALA A 10 7.72 -10.15 -14.85
N ARG A 11 6.61 -10.22 -15.58
CA ARG A 11 5.88 -11.47 -15.74
C ARG A 11 6.80 -12.57 -16.25
N GLY A 12 6.74 -13.73 -15.60
CA GLY A 12 7.58 -14.88 -15.93
C GLY A 12 8.85 -14.99 -15.12
N GLU A 13 9.24 -13.93 -14.40
CA GLU A 13 10.38 -14.01 -13.50
C GLU A 13 10.02 -14.80 -12.24
N PRO A 14 11.00 -15.54 -11.65
CA PRO A 14 10.71 -16.42 -10.53
C PRO A 14 10.34 -15.65 -9.26
N LEU A 15 9.48 -16.27 -8.46
CA LEU A 15 9.06 -15.80 -7.15
C LEU A 15 9.41 -16.84 -6.10
N GLN A 16 9.52 -16.42 -4.85
CA GLN A 16 9.73 -17.31 -3.71
C GLN A 16 8.83 -16.89 -2.57
N PRO A 17 8.52 -17.78 -1.61
CA PRO A 17 7.73 -17.41 -0.44
C PRO A 17 8.44 -16.35 0.40
N GLY A 18 7.72 -15.27 0.72
CA GLY A 18 8.17 -14.24 1.64
C GLY A 18 7.43 -14.29 2.96
N VAL A 19 7.30 -13.14 3.61
CA VAL A 19 6.56 -13.01 4.86
C VAL A 19 5.13 -13.47 4.65
N TRP A 20 4.61 -14.26 5.58
CA TRP A 20 3.26 -14.86 5.51
C TRP A 20 3.04 -15.69 4.24
N ASN A 21 4.12 -16.28 3.71
CA ASN A 21 4.08 -17.08 2.49
C ASN A 21 3.57 -16.30 1.26
N ILE A 22 3.68 -14.99 1.27
CA ILE A 22 3.31 -14.15 0.14
C ILE A 22 4.46 -14.22 -0.89
N PRO A 23 4.16 -14.52 -2.17
CA PRO A 23 5.21 -14.60 -3.18
C PRO A 23 5.93 -13.26 -3.36
N VAL A 24 7.25 -13.30 -3.40
CA VAL A 24 8.11 -12.14 -3.63
C VAL A 24 9.14 -12.44 -4.69
N PRO A 25 9.67 -11.43 -5.41
CA PRO A 25 10.72 -11.66 -6.42
C PRO A 25 11.97 -12.29 -5.82
N VAL A 26 12.54 -13.28 -6.51
CA VAL A 26 13.80 -13.92 -6.13
C VAL A 26 14.96 -12.99 -6.41
N ALA A 27 14.89 -12.28 -7.55
CA ALA A 27 15.95 -11.40 -8.03
C ALA A 27 15.35 -10.03 -8.34
N GLY A 28 16.13 -9.17 -8.92
CA GLY A 28 15.70 -7.83 -9.28
C GLY A 28 16.39 -6.77 -8.44
N THR A 29 16.37 -5.56 -8.92
CA THR A 29 17.00 -4.42 -8.27
C THR A 29 16.03 -3.81 -7.28
N VAL A 30 16.52 -3.45 -6.10
CA VAL A 30 15.72 -2.68 -5.13
C VAL A 30 15.49 -1.29 -5.70
N VAL A 31 14.22 -0.86 -5.71
CA VAL A 31 13.80 0.42 -6.29
C VAL A 31 12.87 1.15 -5.34
N THR A 32 12.81 2.48 -5.50
CA THR A 32 11.77 3.29 -4.89
C THR A 32 10.76 3.63 -6.00
N PRO A 33 9.54 3.10 -5.94
CA PRO A 33 8.56 3.31 -7.00
C PRO A 33 8.05 4.76 -7.03
N ASP A 34 7.62 5.19 -8.21
CA ASP A 34 6.97 6.49 -8.39
C ASP A 34 5.49 6.42 -8.04
N ILE A 35 4.88 5.26 -8.27
CA ILE A 35 3.47 5.02 -7.99
C ILE A 35 3.36 3.71 -7.22
N VAL A 36 2.62 3.73 -6.12
CA VAL A 36 2.33 2.55 -5.31
C VAL A 36 0.84 2.27 -5.40
N ILE A 37 0.50 1.02 -5.71
CA ILE A 37 -0.87 0.53 -5.62
C ILE A 37 -0.96 -0.33 -4.38
N ALA A 38 -1.81 0.09 -3.44
CA ALA A 38 -1.94 -0.58 -2.14
C ALA A 38 -3.35 -1.16 -2.00
N PRO A 39 -3.48 -2.45 -1.66
CA PRO A 39 -4.79 -3.00 -1.35
C PRO A 39 -5.31 -2.41 -0.06
N VAL A 40 -6.62 -2.15 0.00
CA VAL A 40 -7.26 -1.66 1.22
C VAL A 40 -8.34 -2.63 1.66
N VAL A 41 -8.38 -2.91 2.96
CA VAL A 41 -9.41 -3.75 3.58
C VAL A 41 -10.38 -2.91 4.40
N GLY A 42 -10.15 -1.61 4.45
CA GLY A 42 -11.00 -0.61 5.07
C GLY A 42 -10.39 0.75 4.77
N TYR A 43 -11.23 1.74 4.56
CA TYR A 43 -10.76 3.09 4.28
C TYR A 43 -11.81 4.11 4.69
N ASP A 44 -11.40 5.36 4.89
CA ASP A 44 -12.31 6.47 5.15
C ASP A 44 -12.27 7.48 4.01
N ARG A 45 -13.14 8.49 4.10
CA ARG A 45 -13.27 9.50 3.04
C ARG A 45 -12.08 10.43 2.94
N ALA A 46 -11.21 10.45 3.94
CA ALA A 46 -9.96 11.19 3.90
C ALA A 46 -8.82 10.35 3.28
N CYS A 47 -9.16 9.19 2.73
CA CYS A 47 -8.24 8.27 2.06
C CYS A 47 -7.21 7.62 2.97
N TYR A 48 -7.47 7.57 4.28
CA TYR A 48 -6.69 6.73 5.17
C TYR A 48 -7.13 5.29 5.04
N ARG A 49 -6.18 4.37 5.08
CA ARG A 49 -6.46 2.95 5.00
C ARG A 49 -6.28 2.27 6.36
N LEU A 50 -7.18 1.33 6.63
CA LEU A 50 -7.05 0.45 7.77
C LEU A 50 -6.00 -0.62 7.45
N GLY A 51 -4.97 -0.72 8.30
CA GLY A 51 -3.91 -1.71 8.11
C GLY A 51 -4.21 -3.03 8.80
N HIS A 52 -3.34 -4.01 8.56
CA HIS A 52 -3.42 -5.32 9.19
C HIS A 52 -2.70 -5.36 10.54
N GLY A 53 -2.35 -4.19 11.10
CA GLY A 53 -1.68 -4.07 12.38
C GLY A 53 -0.15 -4.07 12.30
N GLY A 54 0.43 -4.41 11.16
CA GLY A 54 1.88 -4.42 10.98
C GLY A 54 2.50 -3.05 10.71
N GLY A 55 1.72 -2.12 10.18
CA GLY A 55 2.20 -0.78 9.83
C GLY A 55 3.24 -0.76 8.71
N PHE A 56 3.29 -1.81 7.87
CA PHE A 56 4.33 -1.94 6.84
C PHE A 56 4.30 -0.80 5.83
N TYR A 57 3.12 -0.45 5.31
CA TYR A 57 3.00 0.62 4.33
C TYR A 57 3.34 1.98 4.93
N ASP A 58 2.83 2.28 6.12
CA ASP A 58 3.10 3.56 6.76
C ASP A 58 4.59 3.75 7.04
N ARG A 59 5.26 2.71 7.55
CA ARG A 59 6.71 2.76 7.79
C ARG A 59 7.49 2.88 6.49
N THR A 60 7.08 2.16 5.45
CA THR A 60 7.75 2.19 4.16
C THR A 60 7.68 3.59 3.55
N LEU A 61 6.48 4.17 3.52
CA LEU A 61 6.27 5.50 2.95
C LEU A 61 7.02 6.57 3.74
N ALA A 62 7.05 6.45 5.06
CA ALA A 62 7.77 7.40 5.90
C ALA A 62 9.30 7.30 5.74
N SER A 63 9.81 6.14 5.32
CA SER A 63 11.25 5.91 5.17
C SER A 63 11.82 6.46 3.87
N TRP A 64 10.99 6.77 2.88
CA TRP A 64 11.46 7.24 1.58
C TRP A 64 11.66 8.76 1.57
N PRO A 65 12.72 9.25 0.92
CA PRO A 65 12.98 10.70 0.86
C PRO A 65 11.95 11.45 0.01
N ARG A 66 11.32 10.75 -0.96
CA ARG A 66 10.25 11.29 -1.79
C ARG A 66 9.02 10.41 -1.64
N ARG A 67 7.88 11.06 -1.41
CA ARG A 67 6.62 10.37 -1.33
C ARG A 67 6.12 10.01 -2.74
N PRO A 68 5.90 8.73 -3.06
CA PRO A 68 5.31 8.35 -4.34
C PRO A 68 3.83 8.74 -4.38
N ARG A 69 3.23 8.67 -5.55
CA ARG A 69 1.77 8.69 -5.65
C ARG A 69 1.23 7.36 -5.17
N ILE A 70 0.22 7.40 -4.32
CA ILE A 70 -0.30 6.20 -3.66
C ILE A 70 -1.77 6.05 -3.98
N LEU A 71 -2.11 4.92 -4.63
CA LEU A 71 -3.47 4.60 -5.00
C LEU A 71 -3.93 3.39 -4.20
N GLY A 72 -4.96 3.56 -3.40
CA GLY A 72 -5.60 2.43 -2.73
C GLY A 72 -6.58 1.75 -3.68
N VAL A 73 -6.69 0.43 -3.58
CA VAL A 73 -7.64 -0.35 -4.38
C VAL A 73 -8.41 -1.27 -3.45
N GLY A 74 -9.73 -1.23 -3.53
CA GLY A 74 -10.58 -2.04 -2.67
C GLY A 74 -12.02 -2.00 -3.13
N TYR A 75 -12.91 -2.48 -2.27
CA TYR A 75 -14.35 -2.50 -2.53
C TYR A 75 -15.05 -1.38 -1.76
N GLU A 76 -16.08 -0.78 -2.38
CA GLU A 76 -16.84 0.29 -1.75
C GLU A 76 -17.43 -0.11 -0.40
N ARG A 77 -17.86 -1.35 -0.26
CA ARG A 77 -18.43 -1.86 0.99
C ARG A 77 -17.44 -1.82 2.16
N LEU A 78 -16.15 -1.61 1.88
CA LEU A 78 -15.11 -1.49 2.90
C LEU A 78 -14.95 -0.05 3.41
N ALA A 79 -15.77 0.88 2.90
CA ALA A 79 -15.75 2.27 3.34
C ALA A 79 -16.22 2.38 4.79
N LEU A 80 -15.50 3.14 5.59
CA LEU A 80 -15.79 3.40 6.98
C LEU A 80 -15.99 4.88 7.18
N ARG A 81 -16.70 5.26 8.26
CA ARG A 81 -16.85 6.68 8.60
C ARG A 81 -15.48 7.28 8.91
N THR A 82 -14.69 6.56 9.67
CA THR A 82 -13.32 6.92 9.99
C THR A 82 -12.56 5.67 10.40
N ILE A 83 -11.27 5.64 10.14
CA ILE A 83 -10.38 4.59 10.67
C ILE A 83 -9.70 5.05 11.95
N TYR A 84 -10.03 6.26 12.45
CA TYR A 84 -9.35 6.90 13.58
C TYR A 84 -7.85 6.98 13.35
N PRO A 85 -7.40 7.71 12.31
CA PRO A 85 -5.99 7.70 11.93
C PRO A 85 -5.09 8.25 13.02
N GLN A 86 -3.91 7.65 13.15
CA GLN A 86 -2.86 8.10 14.05
C GLN A 86 -1.94 9.07 13.32
N THR A 87 -1.10 9.78 14.07
CA THR A 87 -0.19 10.76 13.49
C THR A 87 0.80 10.17 12.48
N HIS A 88 1.13 8.88 12.64
CA HIS A 88 2.06 8.20 11.74
C HIS A 88 1.39 7.59 10.50
N ASP A 89 0.06 7.60 10.44
CA ASP A 89 -0.65 7.04 9.30
C ASP A 89 -0.50 7.95 8.08
N VAL A 90 -0.28 7.34 6.92
CA VAL A 90 -0.10 8.05 5.65
C VAL A 90 -1.34 7.85 4.80
N PRO A 91 -2.07 8.92 4.43
CA PRO A 91 -3.24 8.77 3.58
C PRO A 91 -2.84 8.45 2.14
N MET A 92 -3.73 7.77 1.43
CA MET A 92 -3.60 7.55 0.00
C MET A 92 -3.93 8.83 -0.76
N ASP A 93 -3.45 8.97 -2.00
CA ASP A 93 -3.82 10.09 -2.85
C ASP A 93 -5.21 9.90 -3.43
N ALA A 94 -5.59 8.65 -3.69
CA ALA A 94 -6.90 8.30 -4.13
C ALA A 94 -7.20 6.84 -3.76
N ILE A 95 -8.49 6.50 -3.73
CA ILE A 95 -8.94 5.12 -3.54
C ILE A 95 -9.85 4.76 -4.68
N VAL A 96 -9.52 3.67 -5.37
CA VAL A 96 -10.26 3.17 -6.52
C VAL A 96 -11.08 1.96 -6.09
N THR A 97 -12.36 1.98 -6.37
CA THR A 97 -13.28 0.88 -6.09
C THR A 97 -14.13 0.62 -7.34
N GLU A 98 -14.96 -0.42 -7.27
CA GLU A 98 -15.90 -0.69 -8.35
C GLU A 98 -16.93 0.43 -8.54
N ALA A 99 -17.11 1.31 -7.56
CA ALA A 99 -18.05 2.42 -7.65
C ALA A 99 -17.43 3.70 -8.19
N GLY A 100 -16.12 3.76 -8.33
CA GLY A 100 -15.41 4.93 -8.85
C GLY A 100 -14.15 5.27 -8.10
N VAL A 101 -13.77 6.54 -8.16
CA VAL A 101 -12.54 7.02 -7.57
C VAL A 101 -12.85 8.06 -6.50
N LEU A 102 -12.32 7.83 -5.29
CA LEU A 102 -12.34 8.81 -4.21
C LEU A 102 -10.98 9.50 -4.20
N VAL A 103 -10.96 10.80 -4.48
CA VAL A 103 -9.74 11.59 -4.46
C VAL A 103 -9.59 12.27 -3.11
N ARG A 104 -8.40 12.23 -2.57
CA ARG A 104 -8.11 12.88 -1.30
C ARG A 104 -8.26 14.40 -1.38
#